data_5744adadced18a5de2703da287df7dbc
#
_entry.id   5744adadced18a5de2703da287df7dbc
#
_cell.length_a   1.000
_cell.length_b   1.000
_cell.length_c   1.000
_cell.angle_alpha   90.00
_cell.angle_beta   90.00
_cell.angle_gamma   90.00
#
_symmetry.space_group_name_H-M   'P 1'
#
loop_
_entity.id
_entity.type
_entity.pdbx_description
1 polymer ?
#
loop_
_entity_poly.entity_id
_entity_poly.type
_entity_poly.pdbx_seq_one_letter_code
_entity_poly.pdbx_strand_id
1 'polypeptide(L)'
;GGGGVPDAGQALVPVLEYVGFAVTVYDPRQELTERFSDVICAPYAELEDHITLTPYDSVVVMTPGHMADFEVLHRILRHPLSYIGCIGSRNKAAKTRDLLRQEGFSEEAIASVHLPIGLPILAQTPAEIAVSIAGEMIRCRAEAAQKR
;
A
#
# COMPACT_ATOMS: atom_id res chain seq x y z
N GLY A 1 8.75 5.36 -16.91
CA GLY A 1 9.24 5.47 -18.06
C GLY A 1 9.58 4.32 -18.93
N GLY A 2 9.07 4.39 -20.07
CA GLY A 2 9.36 3.68 -21.28
C GLY A 2 10.02 2.32 -21.15
N GLY A 3 9.33 1.25 -21.15
CA GLY A 3 9.85 -0.09 -21.39
C GLY A 3 11.02 -0.58 -20.52
N GLY A 4 11.37 0.16 -19.47
CA GLY A 4 12.46 -0.21 -18.58
C GLY A 4 12.10 -1.29 -17.59
N VAL A 5 12.90 -1.40 -16.53
CA VAL A 5 12.68 -2.34 -15.44
C VAL A 5 11.33 -2.02 -14.77
N PRO A 6 10.47 -3.01 -14.51
CA PRO A 6 9.21 -2.78 -13.81
C PRO A 6 9.46 -2.11 -12.46
N ASP A 7 8.60 -1.16 -12.08
CA ASP A 7 8.66 -0.59 -10.74
C ASP A 7 8.10 -1.59 -9.71
N ALA A 8 8.16 -1.22 -8.43
CA ALA A 8 7.72 -2.09 -7.35
C ALA A 8 6.24 -2.47 -7.49
N GLY A 9 5.39 -1.53 -7.93
CA GLY A 9 3.96 -1.80 -8.13
C GLY A 9 3.72 -2.82 -9.24
N GLN A 10 4.42 -2.65 -10.37
CA GLN A 10 4.30 -3.59 -11.48
C GLN A 10 4.79 -4.99 -11.11
N ALA A 11 5.81 -5.08 -10.26
CA ALA A 11 6.30 -6.37 -9.77
C ALA A 11 5.34 -6.97 -8.73
N LEU A 12 4.74 -6.15 -7.88
CA LEU A 12 3.91 -6.59 -6.76
C LEU A 12 2.57 -7.19 -7.21
N VAL A 13 1.89 -6.56 -8.17
CA VAL A 13 0.55 -6.98 -8.58
C VAL A 13 0.50 -8.46 -8.98
N PRO A 14 1.35 -8.94 -9.91
CA PRO A 14 1.30 -10.36 -10.28
C PRO A 14 1.65 -11.30 -9.12
N VAL A 15 2.55 -10.90 -8.22
CA VAL A 15 2.90 -11.73 -7.05
C VAL A 15 1.69 -11.85 -6.12
N LEU A 16 1.01 -10.75 -5.83
CA LEU A 16 -0.18 -10.78 -4.97
C LEU A 16 -1.30 -11.60 -5.59
N GLU A 17 -1.53 -11.45 -6.88
CA GLU A 17 -2.55 -12.24 -7.57
C GLU A 17 -2.22 -13.73 -7.55
N TYR A 18 -0.95 -14.07 -7.74
CA TYR A 18 -0.50 -15.46 -7.69
C TYR A 18 -0.77 -16.12 -6.34
N VAL A 19 -0.64 -15.37 -5.24
CA VAL A 19 -0.87 -15.91 -3.89
C VAL A 19 -2.30 -15.68 -3.40
N GLY A 20 -3.22 -15.29 -4.28
CA GLY A 20 -4.64 -15.31 -4.00
C GLY A 20 -5.31 -14.00 -3.64
N PHE A 21 -4.63 -12.86 -3.80
CA PHE A 21 -5.26 -11.56 -3.62
C PHE A 21 -5.91 -11.09 -4.92
N ALA A 22 -7.09 -10.51 -4.82
CA ALA A 22 -7.68 -9.75 -5.93
C ALA A 22 -7.14 -8.33 -5.82
N VAL A 23 -6.53 -7.81 -6.90
CA VAL A 23 -5.81 -6.54 -6.86
C VAL A 23 -6.44 -5.52 -7.78
N THR A 24 -6.68 -4.33 -7.26
CA THR A 24 -7.07 -3.15 -8.04
C THR A 24 -6.01 -2.07 -7.80
N VAL A 25 -5.56 -1.42 -8.85
CA VAL A 25 -4.61 -0.31 -8.77
C VAL A 25 -5.40 0.99 -8.84
N TYR A 26 -5.09 1.93 -7.97
CA TYR A 26 -5.70 3.25 -7.95
C TYR A 26 -4.63 4.31 -8.09
N ASP A 27 -4.70 5.14 -9.12
CA ASP A 27 -3.68 6.16 -9.37
C ASP A 27 -4.25 7.24 -10.29
N PRO A 28 -3.91 8.52 -10.07
CA PRO A 28 -4.41 9.59 -10.94
C PRO A 28 -3.73 9.63 -12.31
N ARG A 29 -2.63 8.89 -12.53
CA ARG A 29 -1.88 8.95 -13.79
C ARG A 29 -2.51 8.05 -14.84
N GLN A 30 -2.90 8.65 -15.96
CA GLN A 30 -3.57 7.96 -17.05
C GLN A 30 -2.71 6.86 -17.68
N GLU A 31 -1.40 7.04 -17.72
CA GLU A 31 -0.48 6.10 -18.34
C GLU A 31 -0.43 4.74 -17.63
N LEU A 32 -0.87 4.66 -16.38
CA LEU A 32 -0.90 3.39 -15.66
C LEU A 32 -2.00 2.45 -16.16
N THR A 33 -3.00 2.96 -16.86
CA THR A 33 -4.06 2.12 -17.42
C THR A 33 -3.53 1.14 -18.47
N GLU A 34 -2.38 1.42 -19.05
CA GLU A 34 -1.72 0.52 -20.02
C GLU A 34 -0.87 -0.55 -19.35
N ARG A 35 -0.51 -0.35 -18.07
CA ARG A 35 0.42 -1.22 -17.35
C ARG A 35 -0.27 -2.26 -16.47
N PHE A 36 -1.51 -2.02 -16.10
CA PHE A 36 -2.26 -2.90 -15.20
C PHE A 36 -3.63 -3.19 -15.81
N SER A 37 -4.16 -4.37 -15.53
CA SER A 37 -5.46 -4.78 -16.09
C SER A 37 -6.65 -4.24 -15.32
N ASP A 38 -6.49 -3.98 -14.03
CA ASP A 38 -7.57 -3.46 -13.18
C ASP A 38 -7.10 -2.16 -12.53
N VAL A 39 -7.39 -1.04 -13.18
CA VAL A 39 -6.93 0.29 -12.76
C VAL A 39 -8.10 1.24 -12.66
N ILE A 40 -8.15 1.97 -11.56
CA ILE A 40 -9.03 3.12 -11.40
C ILE A 40 -8.14 4.36 -11.50
N CYS A 41 -8.36 5.16 -12.54
CA CYS A 41 -7.60 6.40 -12.76
C CYS A 41 -8.42 7.58 -12.26
N ALA A 42 -8.10 8.07 -11.08
CA ALA A 42 -8.83 9.16 -10.43
C ALA A 42 -7.93 9.84 -9.37
N PRO A 43 -8.25 11.08 -8.99
CA PRO A 43 -7.52 11.75 -7.92
C PRO A 43 -7.66 11.02 -6.58
N TYR A 44 -6.64 11.10 -5.73
CA TYR A 44 -6.70 10.50 -4.39
C TYR A 44 -7.83 11.11 -3.55
N ALA A 45 -8.17 12.37 -3.79
CA ALA A 45 -9.26 13.04 -3.08
C ALA A 45 -10.63 12.39 -3.34
N GLU A 46 -10.78 11.62 -4.40
CA GLU A 46 -12.03 10.96 -4.77
C GLU A 46 -12.04 9.45 -4.45
N LEU A 47 -11.07 8.99 -3.66
CA LEU A 47 -10.89 7.55 -3.41
C LEU A 47 -12.19 6.87 -2.98
N GLU A 48 -12.88 7.45 -1.99
CA GLU A 48 -14.08 6.85 -1.43
C GLU A 48 -15.27 6.90 -2.37
N ASP A 49 -15.21 7.74 -3.42
CA ASP A 49 -16.25 7.76 -4.47
C ASP A 49 -16.11 6.59 -5.44
N HIS A 50 -14.91 6.02 -5.55
CA HIS A 50 -14.60 4.95 -6.51
C HIS A 50 -14.44 3.58 -5.86
N ILE A 51 -14.08 3.53 -4.59
CA ILE A 51 -13.81 2.28 -3.88
C ILE A 51 -14.54 2.28 -2.54
N THR A 52 -15.20 1.17 -2.22
CA THR A 52 -15.74 0.93 -0.89
C THR A 52 -14.73 0.09 -0.11
N LEU A 53 -14.16 0.67 0.92
CA LEU A 53 -13.19 -0.02 1.79
C LEU A 53 -13.92 -0.79 2.88
N THR A 54 -13.52 -2.04 3.09
CA THR A 54 -14.13 -2.94 4.08
C THR A 54 -13.06 -3.49 5.02
N PRO A 55 -13.45 -4.07 6.18
CA PRO A 55 -12.47 -4.70 7.09
C PRO A 55 -11.71 -5.88 6.49
N TYR A 56 -12.14 -6.38 5.34
CA TYR A 56 -11.46 -7.50 4.65
C TYR A 56 -10.44 -7.02 3.65
N ASP A 57 -10.40 -5.71 3.37
CA ASP A 57 -9.51 -5.15 2.36
C ASP A 57 -8.14 -4.82 2.92
N SER A 58 -7.14 -4.96 2.07
CA SER A 58 -5.76 -4.55 2.35
C SER A 58 -5.40 -3.41 1.41
N VAL A 59 -4.66 -2.44 1.91
CA VAL A 59 -4.21 -1.30 1.10
C VAL A 59 -2.69 -1.20 1.15
N VAL A 60 -2.08 -1.12 -0.02
CA VAL A 60 -0.64 -0.86 -0.17
C VAL A 60 -0.51 0.53 -0.77
N VAL A 61 0.17 1.42 -0.03
CA VAL A 61 0.39 2.80 -0.44
C VAL A 61 1.80 2.93 -0.97
N MET A 62 1.93 3.28 -2.26
CA MET A 62 3.22 3.43 -2.91
C MET A 62 3.16 4.52 -3.98
N THR A 63 2.77 5.72 -3.56
CA THR A 63 2.72 6.86 -4.46
C THR A 63 4.13 7.37 -4.76
N PRO A 64 4.30 8.26 -5.76
CA PRO A 64 5.63 8.78 -6.08
C PRO A 64 6.28 9.67 -5.02
N GLY A 65 5.56 10.09 -3.98
CA GLY A 65 6.13 10.97 -2.97
C GLY A 65 5.46 10.86 -1.61
N HIS A 66 6.21 11.22 -0.56
CA HIS A 66 5.73 11.07 0.82
C HIS A 66 4.49 11.93 1.12
N MET A 67 4.31 13.06 0.46
CA MET A 67 3.13 13.90 0.68
C MET A 67 1.87 13.24 0.12
N ALA A 68 1.97 12.62 -1.05
CA ALA A 68 0.86 11.86 -1.61
C ALA A 68 0.59 10.59 -0.80
N ASP A 69 1.64 9.92 -0.30
CA ASP A 69 1.48 8.80 0.62
C ASP A 69 0.71 9.23 1.86
N PHE A 70 1.08 10.36 2.46
CA PHE A 70 0.37 10.91 3.63
C PHE A 70 -1.10 11.20 3.30
N GLU A 71 -1.38 11.82 2.14
CA GLU A 71 -2.75 12.10 1.73
C GLU A 71 -3.62 10.85 1.69
N VAL A 72 -3.08 9.77 1.11
CA VAL A 72 -3.80 8.49 1.05
C VAL A 72 -3.97 7.89 2.45
N LEU A 73 -2.91 7.82 3.23
CA LEU A 73 -2.96 7.27 4.60
C LEU A 73 -3.96 8.02 5.47
N HIS A 74 -3.98 9.34 5.38
CA HIS A 74 -4.90 10.19 6.11
C HIS A 74 -6.36 9.81 5.83
N ARG A 75 -6.66 9.42 4.59
CA ARG A 75 -8.01 9.00 4.20
C ARG A 75 -8.32 7.58 4.66
N ILE A 76 -7.43 6.63 4.37
CA ILE A 76 -7.74 5.21 4.59
C ILE A 76 -7.69 4.82 6.05
N LEU A 77 -6.92 5.52 6.89
CA LEU A 77 -6.86 5.24 8.34
C LEU A 77 -8.17 5.49 9.07
N ARG A 78 -9.11 6.15 8.44
CA ARG A 78 -10.47 6.36 8.98
C ARG A 78 -11.37 5.15 8.79
N HIS A 79 -10.91 4.18 8.00
CA HIS A 79 -11.66 2.95 7.72
C HIS A 79 -11.01 1.76 8.41
N PRO A 80 -11.80 0.83 8.96
CA PRO A 80 -11.23 -0.42 9.45
C PRO A 80 -10.77 -1.26 8.25
N LEU A 81 -9.51 -1.66 8.25
CA LEU A 81 -8.90 -2.42 7.16
C LEU A 81 -8.16 -3.62 7.71
N SER A 82 -8.03 -4.67 6.88
CA SER A 82 -7.29 -5.87 7.25
C SER A 82 -5.79 -5.62 7.34
N TYR A 83 -5.26 -4.76 6.45
CA TYR A 83 -3.83 -4.48 6.35
C TYR A 83 -3.63 -3.11 5.72
N ILE A 84 -2.68 -2.36 6.26
CA ILE A 84 -2.22 -1.12 5.65
C ILE A 84 -0.71 -1.14 5.65
N GLY A 85 -0.11 -0.97 4.46
CA GLY A 85 1.33 -0.85 4.33
C GLY A 85 1.69 0.33 3.45
N CYS A 86 2.80 0.98 3.73
CA CYS A 86 3.27 2.14 2.97
C CYS A 86 4.75 2.02 2.68
N ILE A 87 5.11 2.23 1.42
CA ILE A 87 6.51 2.21 1.00
C ILE A 87 7.24 3.45 1.52
N GLY A 88 8.53 3.33 1.75
CA GLY A 88 9.36 4.46 2.14
C GLY A 88 10.60 4.04 2.91
N SER A 89 11.59 4.95 2.95
CA SER A 89 12.75 4.77 3.80
C SER A 89 12.37 5.00 5.26
N ARG A 90 13.26 4.62 6.18
CA ARG A 90 13.05 4.87 7.62
C ARG A 90 12.86 6.35 7.92
N ASN A 91 13.61 7.23 7.23
CA ASN A 91 13.49 8.68 7.43
C ASN A 91 12.14 9.20 6.95
N LYS A 92 11.69 8.77 5.78
CA LYS A 92 10.37 9.15 5.27
C LYS A 92 9.26 8.58 6.14
N ALA A 93 9.43 7.37 6.65
CA ALA A 93 8.47 6.75 7.56
C ALA A 93 8.30 7.57 8.82
N ALA A 94 9.42 8.03 9.42
CA ALA A 94 9.36 8.87 10.62
C ALA A 94 8.61 10.19 10.36
N LYS A 95 8.88 10.82 9.22
CA LYS A 95 8.18 12.05 8.84
C LYS A 95 6.68 11.82 8.63
N THR A 96 6.32 10.73 8.00
CA THR A 96 4.92 10.38 7.77
C THR A 96 4.20 10.13 9.09
N ARG A 97 4.83 9.42 10.03
CA ARG A 97 4.27 9.20 11.37
C ARG A 97 4.04 10.51 12.10
N ASP A 98 5.00 11.44 12.01
CA ASP A 98 4.86 12.75 12.66
C ASP A 98 3.70 13.56 12.08
N LEU A 99 3.52 13.51 10.75
CA LEU A 99 2.39 14.17 10.09
C LEU A 99 1.05 13.58 10.55
N LEU A 100 0.98 12.27 10.69
CA LEU A 100 -0.22 11.60 11.17
C LEU A 100 -0.55 12.01 12.61
N ARG A 101 0.48 12.14 13.48
CA ARG A 101 0.27 12.64 14.84
C ARG A 101 -0.27 14.05 14.85
N GLN A 102 0.26 14.92 14.01
CA GLN A 102 -0.20 16.30 13.90
C GLN A 102 -1.66 16.38 13.44
N GLU A 103 -2.11 15.41 12.65
CA GLU A 103 -3.51 15.33 12.22
C GLU A 103 -4.42 14.70 13.27
N GLY A 104 -3.88 14.29 14.40
CA GLY A 104 -4.67 13.79 15.52
C GLY A 104 -4.90 12.29 15.54
N PHE A 105 -4.20 11.50 14.70
CA PHE A 105 -4.29 10.05 14.78
C PHE A 105 -3.62 9.53 16.05
N SER A 106 -4.21 8.51 16.66
CA SER A 106 -3.67 7.89 17.86
C SER A 106 -2.39 7.11 17.54
N GLU A 107 -1.56 6.88 18.57
CA GLU A 107 -0.37 6.04 18.41
C GLU A 107 -0.73 4.62 17.98
N GLU A 108 -1.88 4.12 18.42
CA GLU A 108 -2.37 2.81 18.01
C GLU A 108 -2.69 2.78 16.53
N ALA A 109 -3.38 3.79 16.02
CA ALA A 109 -3.69 3.90 14.58
C ALA A 109 -2.40 4.00 13.76
N ILE A 110 -1.45 4.82 14.19
CA ILE A 110 -0.17 5.00 13.50
C ILE A 110 0.62 3.68 13.49
N ALA A 111 0.64 2.97 14.61
CA ALA A 111 1.34 1.69 14.71
C ALA A 111 0.70 0.58 13.86
N SER A 112 -0.57 0.72 13.48
CA SER A 112 -1.24 -0.25 12.61
C SER A 112 -0.74 -0.21 11.16
N VAL A 113 -0.06 0.87 10.77
CA VAL A 113 0.52 0.99 9.43
C VAL A 113 1.88 0.31 9.39
N HIS A 114 2.06 -0.62 8.45
CA HIS A 114 3.36 -1.24 8.20
C HIS A 114 4.20 -0.24 7.41
N LEU A 115 5.07 0.46 8.10
CA LEU A 115 5.82 1.60 7.56
C LEU A 115 7.23 1.61 8.15
N PRO A 116 8.27 1.29 7.37
CA PRO A 116 8.25 0.85 5.96
C PRO A 116 7.58 -0.52 5.78
N ILE A 117 6.94 -0.67 4.64
CA ILE A 117 6.25 -1.93 4.28
C ILE A 117 7.24 -3.06 4.04
N GLY A 118 6.83 -4.29 4.34
CA GLY A 118 7.56 -5.50 3.95
C GLY A 118 8.33 -6.15 5.08
N LEU A 119 8.72 -7.40 4.86
CA LEU A 119 9.58 -8.14 5.76
C LEU A 119 11.04 -7.74 5.57
N PRO A 120 11.87 -7.78 6.63
CA PRO A 120 13.26 -7.34 6.55
C PRO A 120 14.17 -8.43 5.92
N ILE A 121 14.00 -8.66 4.63
CA ILE A 121 14.78 -9.66 3.88
C ILE A 121 15.92 -9.05 3.07
N LEU A 122 16.21 -7.77 3.30
CA LEU A 122 17.26 -7.03 2.58
C LEU A 122 16.99 -6.95 1.08
N ALA A 123 15.72 -6.82 0.72
CA ALA A 123 15.26 -6.72 -0.67
C ALA A 123 15.82 -5.46 -1.34
N GLN A 124 16.31 -5.59 -2.57
CA GLN A 124 16.91 -4.48 -3.31
C GLN A 124 16.24 -4.24 -4.67
N THR A 125 15.85 -5.30 -5.37
CA THR A 125 15.20 -5.16 -6.67
C THR A 125 13.69 -5.00 -6.51
N PRO A 126 13.00 -4.43 -7.52
CA PRO A 126 11.53 -4.36 -7.46
C PRO A 126 10.87 -5.73 -7.22
N ALA A 127 11.39 -6.79 -7.84
CA ALA A 127 10.87 -8.14 -7.63
C ALA A 127 11.08 -8.62 -6.20
N GLU A 128 12.26 -8.36 -5.62
CA GLU A 128 12.54 -8.72 -4.22
C GLU A 128 11.67 -7.91 -3.24
N ILE A 129 11.47 -6.64 -3.54
CA ILE A 129 10.58 -5.79 -2.74
C ILE A 129 9.16 -6.35 -2.79
N ALA A 130 8.70 -6.78 -3.97
CA ALA A 130 7.39 -7.42 -4.12
C ALA A 130 7.28 -8.68 -3.25
N VAL A 131 8.32 -9.51 -3.20
CA VAL A 131 8.35 -10.71 -2.35
C VAL A 131 8.27 -10.33 -0.86
N SER A 132 9.02 -9.31 -0.45
CA SER A 132 9.02 -8.81 0.92
C SER A 132 7.61 -8.36 1.34
N ILE A 133 6.96 -7.59 0.50
CA ILE A 133 5.60 -7.09 0.76
C ILE A 133 4.59 -8.24 0.79
N ALA A 134 4.63 -9.11 -0.21
CA ALA A 134 3.71 -10.24 -0.29
C ALA A 134 3.86 -11.17 0.93
N GLY A 135 5.09 -11.41 1.36
CA GLY A 135 5.35 -12.23 2.55
C GLY A 135 4.72 -11.64 3.81
N GLU A 136 4.83 -10.34 4.01
CA GLU A 136 4.20 -9.66 5.14
C GLU A 136 2.68 -9.75 5.07
N MET A 137 2.11 -9.52 3.90
CA MET A 137 0.66 -9.59 3.71
C MET A 137 0.13 -11.02 3.92
N ILE A 138 0.86 -12.04 3.47
CA ILE A 138 0.50 -13.45 3.71
C ILE A 138 0.47 -13.73 5.21
N ARG A 139 1.50 -13.28 5.95
CA ARG A 139 1.56 -13.48 7.40
C ARG A 139 0.38 -12.81 8.09
N CYS A 140 0.09 -11.57 7.75
CA CYS A 140 -1.03 -10.84 8.35
C CYS A 140 -2.37 -11.49 8.04
N ARG A 141 -2.55 -11.98 6.81
CA ARG A 141 -3.76 -12.72 6.42
C ARG A 141 -3.93 -13.99 7.24
N ALA A 142 -2.83 -14.74 7.41
CA ALA A 142 -2.85 -15.98 8.20
C ALA A 142 -3.13 -15.72 9.68
N GLU A 143 -2.51 -14.69 10.26
CA GLU A 143 -2.75 -14.31 11.66
C GLU A 143 -4.21 -13.89 11.88
N ALA A 144 -4.78 -13.13 10.95
CA ALA A 144 -6.18 -12.72 11.03
C ALA A 144 -7.12 -13.92 10.98
N ALA A 145 -6.82 -14.92 10.14
CA ALA A 145 -7.60 -16.14 10.05
C ALA A 145 -7.54 -16.98 11.34
N GLN A 146 -6.38 -16.98 12.02
CA GLN A 146 -6.22 -17.71 13.29
C GLN A 146 -7.03 -17.11 14.45
N LYS A 147 -7.35 -15.82 14.37
CA LYS A 147 -8.11 -15.11 15.41
C LYS A 147 -9.62 -15.29 15.29
N ARG A 148 -10.10 -15.89 14.23
CA ARG A 148 -11.55 -16.11 13.98
C ARG A 148 -12.07 -17.37 14.65
#